data_9c85963d1bc1f9ec1c989c2fa23f11ee
#
_entry.id   9c85963d1bc1f9ec1c989c2fa23f11ee
#
_cell.length_a   1.000
_cell.length_b   1.000
_cell.length_c   1.000
_cell.angle_alpha   90.00
_cell.angle_beta   90.00
_cell.angle_gamma   90.00
#
_symmetry.space_group_name_H-M   'P 1'
#
loop_
_entity.id
_entity.type
_entity.pdbx_description
1 polymer ?
#
loop_
_entity_poly.entity_id
_entity_poly.type
_entity_poly.pdbx_seq_one_letter_code
_entity_poly.pdbx_strand_id
1 'polypeptide(L)'
;MVRQALGQFGQIDILLSNAGVTRRADIMDLTEADWDRIHRVNAKGVFFCLQRVAREMIPRRSGRIINIASIAGKGYEGTSNAAYAASKGAVISLTKTAAQQLAKHNINVNSVCPGVTRTALSEDNLRVRAQQEGVSVEEMERRRAAVIPLKRANDPEDIAAMVVFLASPGARNITGQSFNVDGGLIPD
;
A
#
# COMPACT_ATOMS: atom_id res chain seq x y z
N MET A 1 -8.56 17.55 6.32
CA MET A 1 -9.13 16.19 6.18
C MET A 1 -9.73 15.68 7.49
N VAL A 2 -8.99 15.24 8.56
CA VAL A 2 -9.57 14.61 9.76
C VAL A 2 -10.59 15.51 10.47
N ARG A 3 -10.27 16.78 10.74
CA ARG A 3 -11.25 17.74 11.34
C ARG A 3 -12.52 17.88 10.50
N GLN A 4 -12.41 17.88 9.20
CA GLN A 4 -13.52 18.00 8.28
C GLN A 4 -14.42 16.76 8.32
N ALA A 5 -13.80 15.55 8.31
CA ALA A 5 -14.55 14.30 8.43
C ALA A 5 -15.29 14.20 9.78
N LEU A 6 -14.63 14.56 10.89
CA LEU A 6 -15.24 14.59 12.22
C LEU A 6 -16.39 15.60 12.29
N GLY A 7 -16.22 16.80 11.71
CA GLY A 7 -17.27 17.82 11.68
C GLY A 7 -18.50 17.40 10.86
N GLN A 8 -18.30 16.57 9.84
CA GLN A 8 -19.38 16.12 8.96
C GLN A 8 -20.06 14.83 9.43
N PHE A 9 -19.29 13.86 9.95
CA PHE A 9 -19.77 12.52 10.27
C PHE A 9 -19.72 12.17 11.76
N GLY A 10 -19.18 13.05 12.60
CA GLY A 10 -19.06 12.86 14.05
C GLY A 10 -17.95 11.89 14.49
N GLN A 11 -17.60 10.90 13.67
CA GLN A 11 -16.59 9.89 13.99
C GLN A 11 -15.87 9.36 12.74
N ILE A 12 -14.74 8.66 12.98
CA ILE A 12 -14.00 7.93 11.96
C ILE A 12 -13.81 6.49 12.47
N ASP A 13 -14.37 5.52 11.78
CA ASP A 13 -14.32 4.10 12.16
C ASP A 13 -13.22 3.34 11.41
N ILE A 14 -12.92 3.77 10.19
CA ILE A 14 -11.94 3.15 9.31
C ILE A 14 -10.99 4.22 8.75
N LEU A 15 -9.69 3.96 8.84
CA LEU A 15 -8.66 4.69 8.12
C LEU A 15 -8.05 3.79 7.06
N LEU A 16 -8.14 4.20 5.79
CA LEU A 16 -7.36 3.65 4.70
C LEU A 16 -6.27 4.63 4.29
N SER A 17 -5.01 4.29 4.55
CA SER A 17 -3.83 5.06 4.12
C SER A 17 -3.38 4.55 2.75
N ASN A 18 -3.96 5.11 1.67
CA ASN A 18 -3.71 4.68 0.29
C ASN A 18 -2.75 5.59 -0.49
N ALA A 19 -2.62 6.86 -0.10
CA ALA A 19 -1.78 7.82 -0.84
C ALA A 19 -0.33 7.33 -0.96
N GLY A 20 0.21 7.41 -2.16
CA GLY A 20 1.59 7.02 -2.42
C GLY A 20 2.12 7.63 -3.71
N VAL A 21 3.41 7.87 -3.75
CA VAL A 21 4.14 8.39 -4.90
C VAL A 21 5.40 7.57 -5.13
N THR A 22 5.83 7.55 -6.39
CA THR A 22 7.11 6.96 -6.79
C THR A 22 7.66 7.70 -8.01
N ARG A 23 8.85 7.33 -8.44
CA ARG A 23 9.48 7.65 -9.71
C ARG A 23 10.30 6.43 -10.14
N ARG A 24 10.26 6.01 -11.38
CA ARG A 24 11.18 4.98 -11.86
C ARG A 24 12.60 5.56 -11.96
N ALA A 25 13.53 4.89 -11.32
CA ALA A 25 14.95 5.21 -11.41
C ALA A 25 15.78 4.03 -10.88
N ASP A 26 16.94 3.83 -11.43
CA ASP A 26 17.94 2.94 -10.85
C ASP A 26 18.52 3.56 -9.57
N ILE A 27 19.13 2.73 -8.72
CA ILE A 27 19.61 3.17 -7.40
C ILE A 27 20.61 4.33 -7.51
N MET A 28 21.44 4.32 -8.55
CA MET A 28 22.46 5.36 -8.78
C MET A 28 21.89 6.68 -9.30
N ASP A 29 20.65 6.67 -9.82
CA ASP A 29 19.96 7.84 -10.38
C ASP A 29 18.95 8.47 -9.40
N LEU A 30 18.80 7.90 -8.21
CA LEU A 30 17.96 8.44 -7.16
C LEU A 30 18.64 9.63 -6.48
N THR A 31 17.95 10.76 -6.45
CA THR A 31 18.38 11.96 -5.74
C THR A 31 17.85 11.99 -4.31
N GLU A 32 18.48 12.80 -3.44
CA GLU A 32 17.98 13.09 -2.09
C GLU A 32 16.55 13.68 -2.14
N ALA A 33 16.28 14.54 -3.12
CA ALA A 33 14.95 15.11 -3.32
C ALA A 33 13.89 14.05 -3.66
N ASP A 34 14.25 13.01 -4.43
CA ASP A 34 13.37 11.88 -4.69
C ASP A 34 13.10 11.08 -3.42
N TRP A 35 14.15 10.78 -2.66
CA TRP A 35 14.06 10.11 -1.38
C TRP A 35 13.13 10.85 -0.42
N ASP A 36 13.36 12.12 -0.22
CA ASP A 36 12.56 12.96 0.69
C ASP A 36 11.10 13.06 0.25
N ARG A 37 10.84 13.27 -1.04
CA ARG A 37 9.49 13.34 -1.59
C ARG A 37 8.75 12.02 -1.36
N ILE A 38 9.41 10.89 -1.66
CA ILE A 38 8.81 9.56 -1.53
C ILE A 38 8.54 9.25 -0.06
N HIS A 39 9.49 9.44 0.83
CA HIS A 39 9.32 9.15 2.25
C HIS A 39 8.34 10.10 2.93
N ARG A 40 8.32 11.36 2.54
CA ARG A 40 7.36 12.35 3.06
C ARG A 40 5.92 11.93 2.82
N VAL A 41 5.60 11.41 1.63
CA VAL A 41 4.24 10.95 1.31
C VAL A 41 4.00 9.56 1.86
N ASN A 42 4.85 8.58 1.49
CA ASN A 42 4.57 7.16 1.67
C ASN A 42 4.75 6.67 3.11
N ALA A 43 5.66 7.26 3.89
CA ALA A 43 5.94 6.84 5.26
C ALA A 43 5.50 7.89 6.28
N LYS A 44 6.00 9.12 6.20
CA LYS A 44 5.67 10.20 7.13
C LYS A 44 4.17 10.54 7.09
N GLY A 45 3.59 10.61 5.89
CA GLY A 45 2.15 10.86 5.72
C GLY A 45 1.30 9.78 6.36
N VAL A 46 1.62 8.51 6.15
CA VAL A 46 0.93 7.37 6.76
C VAL A 46 1.01 7.43 8.28
N PHE A 47 2.21 7.67 8.84
CA PHE A 47 2.40 7.77 10.29
C PHE A 47 1.51 8.85 10.93
N PHE A 48 1.54 10.08 10.40
CA PHE A 48 0.78 11.17 11.00
C PHE A 48 -0.73 11.05 10.79
N CYS A 49 -1.18 10.48 9.67
CA CYS A 49 -2.60 10.15 9.48
C CYS A 49 -3.05 9.10 10.50
N LEU A 50 -2.30 8.01 10.64
CA LEU A 50 -2.57 6.96 11.61
C LEU A 50 -2.62 7.54 13.04
N GLN A 51 -1.58 8.29 13.45
CA GLN A 51 -1.50 8.89 14.78
C GLN A 51 -2.69 9.81 15.07
N ARG A 52 -3.05 10.66 14.09
CA ARG A 52 -4.15 11.61 14.25
C ARG A 52 -5.50 10.92 14.36
N VAL A 53 -5.75 9.89 13.55
CA VAL A 53 -7.01 9.13 13.58
C VAL A 53 -7.07 8.22 14.81
N ALA A 54 -5.98 7.57 15.19
CA ALA A 54 -5.95 6.74 16.40
C ALA A 54 -6.35 7.49 17.66
N ARG A 55 -6.00 8.79 17.79
CA ARG A 55 -6.45 9.63 18.92
C ARG A 55 -7.97 9.74 19.03
N GLU A 56 -8.69 9.67 17.91
CA GLU A 56 -10.17 9.68 17.88
C GLU A 56 -10.76 8.29 18.14
N MET A 57 -10.04 7.22 17.77
CA MET A 57 -10.49 5.84 17.96
C MET A 57 -10.26 5.32 19.40
N ILE A 58 -9.18 5.74 20.05
CA ILE A 58 -8.77 5.28 21.40
C ILE A 58 -9.88 5.46 22.44
N PRO A 59 -10.52 6.64 22.63
CA PRO A 59 -11.58 6.82 23.62
C PRO A 59 -12.79 5.91 23.38
N ARG A 60 -13.10 5.63 22.10
CA ARG A 60 -14.22 4.77 21.70
C ARG A 60 -13.91 3.27 21.78
N ARG A 61 -12.61 2.93 21.95
CA ARG A 61 -12.11 1.54 21.97
C ARG A 61 -12.59 0.75 20.73
N SER A 62 -12.58 1.39 19.57
CA SER A 62 -13.04 0.81 18.30
C SER A 62 -12.37 1.50 17.12
N GLY A 63 -11.85 0.73 16.18
CA GLY A 63 -11.28 1.26 14.93
C GLY A 63 -10.61 0.19 14.08
N ARG A 64 -10.53 0.50 12.78
CA ARG A 64 -9.79 -0.29 11.78
C ARG A 64 -8.85 0.63 11.02
N ILE A 65 -7.57 0.29 10.98
CA ILE A 65 -6.56 1.03 10.24
C ILE A 65 -5.94 0.08 9.23
N ILE A 66 -6.04 0.42 7.95
CA ILE A 66 -5.49 -0.35 6.85
C ILE A 66 -4.50 0.54 6.08
N ASN A 67 -3.26 0.10 5.96
CA ASN A 67 -2.22 0.82 5.24
C ASN A 67 -1.91 0.11 3.93
N ILE A 68 -1.87 0.83 2.81
CA ILE A 68 -1.41 0.28 1.54
C ILE A 68 0.12 0.35 1.50
N ALA A 69 0.75 -0.79 1.74
CA ALA A 69 2.18 -0.99 1.58
C ALA A 69 2.53 -1.38 0.12
N SER A 70 3.34 -2.39 -0.10
CA SER A 70 3.67 -3.00 -1.39
C SER A 70 4.54 -4.24 -1.16
N ILE A 71 4.53 -5.18 -2.08
CA ILE A 71 5.52 -6.27 -2.12
C ILE A 71 6.95 -5.73 -2.31
N ALA A 72 7.13 -4.53 -2.88
CA ALA A 72 8.43 -3.86 -2.92
C ALA A 72 9.01 -3.65 -1.52
N GLY A 73 8.18 -3.34 -0.51
CA GLY A 73 8.58 -3.22 0.88
C GLY A 73 9.03 -4.53 1.54
N LYS A 74 8.79 -5.68 0.88
CA LYS A 74 9.28 -7.00 1.24
C LYS A 74 10.51 -7.44 0.43
N GLY A 75 11.08 -6.54 -0.40
CA GLY A 75 12.28 -6.79 -1.19
C GLY A 75 12.04 -7.22 -2.63
N TYR A 76 10.81 -7.19 -3.14
CA TYR A 76 10.57 -7.48 -4.54
C TYR A 76 11.03 -6.33 -5.44
N GLU A 77 12.00 -6.60 -6.32
CA GLU A 77 12.67 -5.58 -7.16
C GLU A 77 11.83 -5.07 -8.34
N GLY A 78 10.91 -5.89 -8.83
CA GLY A 78 10.20 -5.64 -10.10
C GLY A 78 9.16 -4.50 -10.08
N THR A 79 8.90 -3.83 -8.94
CA THR A 79 7.78 -2.89 -8.82
C THR A 79 8.14 -1.42 -8.98
N SER A 80 9.31 -0.97 -8.49
CA SER A 80 9.69 0.44 -8.52
C SER A 80 11.20 0.65 -8.28
N ASN A 81 11.59 1.47 -7.30
CA ASN A 81 12.96 1.81 -6.96
C ASN A 81 13.26 1.60 -5.47
N ALA A 82 14.53 1.74 -5.09
CA ALA A 82 15.00 1.49 -3.72
C ALA A 82 14.36 2.43 -2.68
N ALA A 83 14.18 3.72 -2.99
CA ALA A 83 13.55 4.68 -2.06
C ALA A 83 12.06 4.34 -1.84
N TYR A 84 11.36 3.93 -2.89
CA TYR A 84 9.98 3.45 -2.78
C TYR A 84 9.91 2.18 -1.94
N ALA A 85 10.77 1.19 -2.23
CA ALA A 85 10.83 -0.05 -1.47
C ALA A 85 11.08 0.21 0.02
N ALA A 86 12.06 1.05 0.36
CA ALA A 86 12.35 1.46 1.73
C ALA A 86 11.14 2.14 2.40
N SER A 87 10.46 3.06 1.70
CA SER A 87 9.28 3.74 2.24
C SER A 87 8.12 2.77 2.52
N LYS A 88 7.93 1.74 1.67
CA LYS A 88 6.89 0.71 1.86
C LYS A 88 7.27 -0.33 2.92
N GLY A 89 8.57 -0.62 3.08
CA GLY A 89 9.10 -1.38 4.22
C GLY A 89 8.84 -0.67 5.55
N ALA A 90 9.02 0.66 5.59
CA ALA A 90 8.69 1.48 6.76
C ALA A 90 7.19 1.38 7.11
N VAL A 91 6.28 1.34 6.13
CA VAL A 91 4.82 1.16 6.36
C VAL A 91 4.53 -0.22 6.95
N ILE A 92 5.19 -1.28 6.48
CA ILE A 92 5.04 -2.65 7.03
C ILE A 92 5.47 -2.68 8.50
N SER A 93 6.65 -2.14 8.82
CA SER A 93 7.16 -2.07 10.19
C SER A 93 6.28 -1.21 11.09
N LEU A 94 5.88 -0.03 10.63
CA LEU A 94 4.93 0.86 11.31
C LEU A 94 3.62 0.14 11.64
N THR A 95 3.07 -0.61 10.68
CA THR A 95 1.83 -1.37 10.87
C THR A 95 1.94 -2.36 12.02
N LYS A 96 3.02 -3.14 12.08
CA LYS A 96 3.27 -4.13 13.13
C LYS A 96 3.39 -3.46 14.50
N THR A 97 4.18 -2.39 14.59
CA THR A 97 4.38 -1.66 15.85
C THR A 97 3.09 -0.97 16.33
N ALA A 98 2.37 -0.32 15.42
CA ALA A 98 1.09 0.33 15.75
C ALA A 98 0.02 -0.69 16.20
N ALA A 99 -0.02 -1.87 15.57
CA ALA A 99 -0.93 -2.94 15.96
C ALA A 99 -0.71 -3.36 17.41
N GLN A 100 0.53 -3.58 17.83
CA GLN A 100 0.87 -3.96 19.21
C GLN A 100 0.48 -2.87 20.22
N GLN A 101 0.74 -1.61 19.89
CA GLN A 101 0.45 -0.49 20.78
C GLN A 101 -1.04 -0.17 20.89
N LEU A 102 -1.81 -0.38 19.82
CA LEU A 102 -3.23 -0.02 19.75
C LEU A 102 -4.18 -1.19 20.08
N ALA A 103 -3.69 -2.41 20.15
CA ALA A 103 -4.49 -3.59 20.47
C ALA A 103 -5.22 -3.47 21.82
N LYS A 104 -4.59 -2.91 22.86
CA LYS A 104 -5.21 -2.64 24.16
C LYS A 104 -6.42 -1.70 24.09
N HIS A 105 -6.56 -0.96 23.00
CA HIS A 105 -7.68 -0.06 22.71
C HIS A 105 -8.70 -0.68 21.75
N ASN A 106 -8.59 -1.99 21.44
CA ASN A 106 -9.47 -2.69 20.50
C ASN A 106 -9.45 -2.06 19.07
N ILE A 107 -8.27 -1.61 18.65
CA ILE A 107 -8.04 -1.06 17.30
C ILE A 107 -7.16 -2.04 16.53
N ASN A 108 -7.65 -2.52 15.39
CA ASN A 108 -6.87 -3.37 14.50
C ASN A 108 -6.08 -2.51 13.50
N VAL A 109 -4.82 -2.85 13.30
CA VAL A 109 -3.94 -2.20 12.31
C VAL A 109 -3.32 -3.26 11.42
N ASN A 110 -3.60 -3.22 10.13
CA ASN A 110 -3.06 -4.15 9.14
C ASN A 110 -2.55 -3.40 7.91
N SER A 111 -1.78 -4.08 7.07
CA SER A 111 -1.41 -3.56 5.77
C SER A 111 -1.73 -4.54 4.66
N VAL A 112 -2.01 -4.00 3.48
CA VAL A 112 -2.10 -4.74 2.23
C VAL A 112 -0.85 -4.42 1.42
N CYS A 113 -0.24 -5.44 0.84
CA CYS A 113 0.95 -5.36 0.01
C CYS A 113 0.60 -5.75 -1.44
N PRO A 114 0.13 -4.81 -2.26
CA PRO A 114 -0.15 -5.09 -3.65
C PRO A 114 1.11 -5.51 -4.41
N GLY A 115 0.94 -6.44 -5.34
CA GLY A 115 1.88 -6.72 -6.41
C GLY A 115 1.67 -5.80 -7.60
N VAL A 116 1.89 -6.34 -8.80
CA VAL A 116 1.65 -5.64 -10.05
C VAL A 116 0.14 -5.38 -10.20
N THR A 117 -0.25 -4.12 -10.20
CA THR A 117 -1.65 -3.70 -10.26
C THR A 117 -1.89 -2.80 -11.47
N ARG A 118 -3.00 -3.02 -12.16
CA ARG A 118 -3.46 -2.16 -13.26
C ARG A 118 -3.98 -0.86 -12.67
N THR A 119 -3.34 0.24 -13.02
CA THR A 119 -3.77 1.60 -12.66
C THR A 119 -3.52 2.48 -13.88
N ALA A 120 -4.18 3.61 -14.01
CA ALA A 120 -3.96 4.54 -15.11
C ALA A 120 -2.45 4.83 -15.29
N LEU A 121 -1.73 5.12 -14.20
CA LEU A 121 -0.28 5.35 -14.23
C LEU A 121 0.51 4.12 -14.72
N SER A 122 0.13 2.91 -14.31
CA SER A 122 0.83 1.68 -14.71
C SER A 122 0.58 1.35 -16.18
N GLU A 123 -0.61 1.64 -16.69
CA GLU A 123 -0.96 1.46 -18.09
C GLU A 123 -0.26 2.46 -19.00
N ASP A 124 -0.19 3.74 -18.61
CA ASP A 124 0.57 4.74 -19.34
C ASP A 124 2.06 4.38 -19.43
N ASN A 125 2.66 3.95 -18.32
CA ASN A 125 4.03 3.45 -18.31
C ASN A 125 4.22 2.21 -19.21
N LEU A 126 3.22 1.33 -19.26
CA LEU A 126 3.27 0.14 -20.11
C LEU A 126 3.26 0.54 -21.60
N ARG A 127 2.40 1.49 -21.99
CA ARG A 127 2.33 2.03 -23.37
C ARG A 127 3.65 2.65 -23.79
N VAL A 128 4.24 3.48 -22.94
CA VAL A 128 5.55 4.11 -23.21
C VAL A 128 6.64 3.05 -23.42
N ARG A 129 6.68 2.02 -22.59
CA ARG A 129 7.65 0.93 -22.73
C ARG A 129 7.41 0.09 -23.98
N ALA A 130 6.15 -0.25 -24.28
CA ALA A 130 5.81 -0.96 -25.50
C ALA A 130 6.32 -0.22 -26.74
N GLN A 131 6.14 1.11 -26.79
CA GLN A 131 6.66 1.94 -27.86
C GLN A 131 8.20 1.95 -27.92
N GLN A 132 8.89 2.04 -26.77
CA GLN A 132 10.36 2.03 -26.68
C GLN A 132 10.95 0.69 -27.14
N GLU A 133 10.30 -0.42 -26.81
CA GLU A 133 10.74 -1.77 -27.14
C GLU A 133 10.25 -2.24 -28.54
N GLY A 134 9.43 -1.45 -29.23
CA GLY A 134 8.88 -1.79 -30.56
C GLY A 134 7.92 -2.97 -30.55
N VAL A 135 7.23 -3.21 -29.43
CA VAL A 135 6.25 -4.31 -29.28
C VAL A 135 4.85 -3.76 -29.02
N SER A 136 3.82 -4.62 -29.16
CA SER A 136 2.46 -4.20 -28.83
C SER A 136 2.23 -4.12 -27.33
N VAL A 137 1.22 -3.36 -26.90
CA VAL A 137 0.80 -3.25 -25.51
C VAL A 137 0.38 -4.62 -24.97
N GLU A 138 -0.31 -5.41 -25.78
CA GLU A 138 -0.78 -6.76 -25.44
C GLU A 138 0.40 -7.72 -25.20
N GLU A 139 1.46 -7.61 -26.00
CA GLU A 139 2.68 -8.39 -25.79
C GLU A 139 3.38 -7.98 -24.48
N MET A 140 3.45 -6.68 -24.19
CA MET A 140 4.02 -6.18 -22.94
C MET A 140 3.19 -6.65 -21.74
N GLU A 141 1.87 -6.66 -21.83
CA GLU A 141 1.00 -7.22 -20.80
C GLU A 141 1.21 -8.72 -20.59
N ARG A 142 1.32 -9.48 -21.67
CA ARG A 142 1.63 -10.93 -21.58
C ARG A 142 2.95 -11.17 -20.87
N ARG A 143 4.01 -10.42 -21.22
CA ARG A 143 5.32 -10.52 -20.55
C ARG A 143 5.22 -10.19 -19.06
N ARG A 144 4.49 -9.14 -18.72
CA ARG A 144 4.22 -8.75 -17.33
C ARG A 144 3.46 -9.83 -16.57
N ALA A 145 2.43 -10.41 -17.17
CA ALA A 145 1.64 -11.48 -16.57
C ALA A 145 2.42 -12.80 -16.46
N ALA A 146 3.34 -13.07 -17.39
CA ALA A 146 4.08 -14.32 -17.43
C ALA A 146 4.92 -14.60 -16.19
N VAL A 147 5.41 -13.56 -15.51
CA VAL A 147 6.21 -13.67 -14.27
C VAL A 147 5.33 -13.85 -13.03
N ILE A 148 4.03 -13.59 -13.12
CA ILE A 148 3.08 -13.75 -12.01
C ILE A 148 2.58 -15.20 -12.01
N PRO A 149 2.65 -15.94 -10.88
CA PRO A 149 2.16 -17.32 -10.83
C PRO A 149 0.72 -17.51 -11.32
N LEU A 150 -0.21 -16.65 -10.92
CA LEU A 150 -1.60 -16.66 -11.38
C LEU A 150 -1.80 -16.11 -12.81
N LYS A 151 -0.71 -15.74 -13.52
CA LYS A 151 -0.71 -15.28 -14.92
C LYS A 151 -1.59 -14.06 -15.20
N ARG A 152 -1.87 -13.24 -14.18
CA ARG A 152 -2.60 -11.97 -14.31
C ARG A 152 -2.07 -10.92 -13.34
N ALA A 153 -2.07 -9.68 -13.78
CA ALA A 153 -1.89 -8.54 -12.85
C ALA A 153 -3.17 -8.35 -12.03
N ASN A 154 -3.05 -7.71 -10.87
CA ASN A 154 -4.21 -7.33 -10.08
C ASN A 154 -5.00 -6.23 -10.78
N ASP A 155 -6.31 -6.27 -10.64
CA ASP A 155 -7.16 -5.11 -10.79
C ASP A 155 -7.27 -4.36 -9.44
N PRO A 156 -7.58 -3.07 -9.41
CA PRO A 156 -7.76 -2.31 -8.15
C PRO A 156 -8.78 -2.97 -7.21
N GLU A 157 -9.77 -3.65 -7.75
CA GLU A 157 -10.82 -4.37 -7.04
C GLU A 157 -10.27 -5.56 -6.24
N ASP A 158 -9.21 -6.23 -6.71
CA ASP A 158 -8.55 -7.30 -5.96
C ASP A 158 -7.96 -6.75 -4.64
N ILE A 159 -7.40 -5.55 -4.70
CA ILE A 159 -6.86 -4.87 -3.51
C ILE A 159 -7.99 -4.39 -2.61
N ALA A 160 -9.04 -3.79 -3.20
CA ALA A 160 -10.20 -3.29 -2.48
C ALA A 160 -10.92 -4.41 -1.73
N ALA A 161 -11.04 -5.60 -2.30
CA ALA A 161 -11.65 -6.76 -1.65
C ALA A 161 -10.94 -7.12 -0.33
N MET A 162 -9.60 -7.15 -0.32
CA MET A 162 -8.82 -7.38 0.90
C MET A 162 -9.01 -6.25 1.92
N VAL A 163 -9.04 -4.99 1.47
CA VAL A 163 -9.28 -3.84 2.35
C VAL A 163 -10.66 -3.92 3.00
N VAL A 164 -11.71 -4.24 2.24
CA VAL A 164 -13.07 -4.41 2.74
C VAL A 164 -13.15 -5.54 3.75
N PHE A 165 -12.50 -6.68 3.48
CA PHE A 165 -12.42 -7.78 4.44
C PHE A 165 -11.76 -7.34 5.75
N LEU A 166 -10.61 -6.66 5.70
CA LEU A 166 -9.88 -6.20 6.88
C LEU A 166 -10.64 -5.12 7.67
N ALA A 167 -11.49 -4.35 7.01
CA ALA A 167 -12.37 -3.37 7.64
C ALA A 167 -13.61 -4.00 8.29
N SER A 168 -13.97 -5.24 7.91
CA SER A 168 -15.19 -5.91 8.34
C SER A 168 -15.08 -6.54 9.74
N PRO A 169 -16.21 -6.90 10.36
CA PRO A 169 -16.23 -7.69 11.60
C PRO A 169 -15.55 -9.07 11.48
N GLY A 170 -15.50 -9.64 10.27
CA GLY A 170 -14.84 -10.92 10.00
C GLY A 170 -13.35 -10.91 10.32
N ALA A 171 -12.71 -9.74 10.24
CA ALA A 171 -11.28 -9.55 10.54
C ALA A 171 -11.01 -9.10 12.00
N ARG A 172 -11.98 -9.20 12.91
CA ARG A 172 -11.85 -8.69 14.29
C ARG A 172 -10.63 -9.22 15.07
N ASN A 173 -10.16 -10.40 14.74
CA ASN A 173 -9.01 -11.04 15.39
C ASN A 173 -7.74 -11.02 14.52
N ILE A 174 -7.67 -10.12 13.54
CA ILE A 174 -6.53 -9.96 12.65
C ILE A 174 -5.93 -8.58 12.90
N THR A 175 -4.68 -8.53 13.39
CA THR A 175 -3.93 -7.28 13.58
C THR A 175 -2.44 -7.52 13.43
N GLY A 176 -1.69 -6.51 12.97
CA GLY A 176 -0.25 -6.57 12.76
C GLY A 176 0.17 -7.35 11.51
N GLN A 177 -0.76 -7.71 10.63
CA GLN A 177 -0.47 -8.50 9.44
C GLN A 177 -0.22 -7.62 8.21
N SER A 178 0.53 -8.18 7.25
CA SER A 178 0.86 -7.52 5.98
C SER A 178 0.56 -8.49 4.84
N PHE A 179 -0.67 -8.45 4.35
CA PHE A 179 -1.19 -9.41 3.38
C PHE A 179 -0.76 -9.08 1.97
N ASN A 180 -0.15 -10.04 1.28
CA ASN A 180 0.12 -9.92 -0.14
C ASN A 180 -1.17 -10.10 -0.95
N VAL A 181 -1.34 -9.24 -1.95
CA VAL A 181 -2.31 -9.38 -3.03
C VAL A 181 -1.51 -9.20 -4.31
N ASP A 182 -0.90 -10.26 -4.81
CA ASP A 182 0.16 -10.18 -5.80
C ASP A 182 0.18 -11.34 -6.82
N GLY A 183 -0.83 -12.20 -6.74
CA GLY A 183 -0.91 -13.37 -7.62
C GLY A 183 0.15 -14.44 -7.36
N GLY A 184 0.78 -14.42 -6.16
CA GLY A 184 1.80 -15.38 -5.74
C GLY A 184 3.23 -14.99 -6.07
N LEU A 185 3.50 -13.71 -6.39
CA LEU A 185 4.84 -13.22 -6.69
C LEU A 185 5.81 -13.38 -5.51
N ILE A 186 5.34 -13.12 -4.29
CA ILE A 186 6.11 -13.32 -3.07
C ILE A 186 5.29 -14.15 -2.09
N PRO A 187 5.56 -15.43 -1.92
CA PRO A 187 5.01 -16.20 -0.79
C PRO A 187 5.64 -15.69 0.52
N ASP A 188 4.81 -15.52 1.56
CA ASP A 188 5.24 -15.20 2.93
C ASP A 188 5.54 -16.49 3.72
#